data_978c5289ea5ccf239285853f62ede6ed
#
_entry.id   978c5289ea5ccf239285853f62ede6ed
#
_cell.length_a   1.000
_cell.length_b   1.000
_cell.length_c   1.000
_cell.angle_alpha   90.00
_cell.angle_beta   90.00
_cell.angle_gamma   90.00
#
_symmetry.space_group_name_H-M   'P 1'
#
loop_
_entity.id
_entity.type
_entity.pdbx_description
1 polymer ?
#
loop_
_entity_poly.entity_id
_entity_poly.type
_entity_poly.pdbx_seq_one_letter_code
_entity_poly.pdbx_strand_id
1 'polypeptide(L)'
;MEPGQVGAQEELERLRVEIEELRAARERLVRAADADRRAIERELHGGVHQRLVALATSLQLARLAAGSDPTEVEALLDEMERDVRQALDETALLAQGIYPSALELGGLAALLRAAAVNADVPATVDVSDGSSHAPEIAMTVYLCWLAFLARGSNGRPVTIAVGEDEEALTLEIVGGASESDADLERLQDRVAALGGRLTTEPEPGGGIRLAGSLPLG
;
A
#
# COMPACT_ATOMS: atom_id res chain seq x y z
N MET A 1 -22.57 40.03 31.98
CA MET A 1 -21.94 39.31 30.87
C MET A 1 -23.08 38.86 29.99
N GLU A 2 -23.16 39.33 28.74
CA GLU A 2 -24.29 39.04 27.86
C GLU A 2 -24.24 37.60 27.36
N PRO A 3 -25.36 36.89 27.29
CA PRO A 3 -25.39 35.47 26.87
C PRO A 3 -24.80 35.22 25.49
N GLY A 4 -24.74 36.20 24.59
CA GLY A 4 -24.13 36.12 23.30
C GLY A 4 -22.58 36.09 23.29
N GLN A 5 -21.94 36.60 24.34
CA GLN A 5 -20.47 36.58 24.46
C GLN A 5 -19.95 35.23 24.92
N VAL A 6 -20.70 34.46 25.70
CA VAL A 6 -20.33 33.13 26.18
C VAL A 6 -20.36 32.14 25.02
N GLY A 7 -21.40 32.17 24.18
CA GLY A 7 -21.48 31.29 23.01
C GLY A 7 -20.39 31.56 21.96
N ALA A 8 -20.03 32.83 21.74
CA ALA A 8 -18.96 33.18 20.81
C ALA A 8 -17.55 32.73 21.34
N GLN A 9 -17.34 32.75 22.65
CA GLN A 9 -16.10 32.25 23.24
C GLN A 9 -15.98 30.72 23.16
N GLU A 10 -17.07 30.01 23.42
CA GLU A 10 -17.10 28.53 23.27
C GLU A 10 -16.86 28.10 21.82
N GLU A 11 -17.45 28.78 20.87
CA GLU A 11 -17.25 28.56 19.43
C GLU A 11 -15.79 28.81 19.03
N LEU A 12 -15.19 29.88 19.52
CA LEU A 12 -13.81 30.24 19.25
C LEU A 12 -12.82 29.21 19.82
N GLU A 13 -13.13 28.65 20.99
CA GLU A 13 -12.32 27.61 21.61
C GLU A 13 -12.43 26.27 20.86
N ARG A 14 -13.63 25.91 20.40
CA ARG A 14 -13.84 24.76 19.50
C ARG A 14 -13.02 24.87 18.21
N LEU A 15 -13.10 26.01 17.53
CA LEU A 15 -12.35 26.26 16.30
C LEU A 15 -10.82 26.20 16.54
N ARG A 16 -10.34 26.66 17.68
CA ARG A 16 -8.92 26.54 18.04
C ARG A 16 -8.48 25.11 18.19
N VAL A 17 -9.27 24.29 18.90
CA VAL A 17 -8.98 22.87 19.07
C VAL A 17 -8.96 22.17 17.70
N GLU A 18 -9.95 22.43 16.87
CA GLU A 18 -10.04 21.86 15.52
C GLU A 18 -8.84 22.25 14.62
N ILE A 19 -8.40 23.52 14.69
CA ILE A 19 -7.22 23.99 13.98
C ILE A 19 -5.95 23.28 14.46
N GLU A 20 -5.79 23.07 15.78
CA GLU A 20 -4.62 22.36 16.31
C GLU A 20 -4.64 20.87 15.92
N GLU A 21 -5.79 20.22 15.92
CA GLU A 21 -5.96 18.85 15.44
C GLU A 21 -5.62 18.71 13.97
N LEU A 22 -6.12 19.62 13.12
CA LEU A 22 -5.80 19.66 11.68
C LEU A 22 -4.31 19.91 11.42
N ARG A 23 -3.67 20.79 12.19
CA ARG A 23 -2.22 21.02 12.09
C ARG A 23 -1.43 19.77 12.48
N ALA A 24 -1.80 19.12 13.58
CA ALA A 24 -1.15 17.89 14.01
C ALA A 24 -1.34 16.76 12.98
N ALA A 25 -2.53 16.61 12.41
CA ALA A 25 -2.81 15.65 11.35
C ALA A 25 -1.96 15.93 10.09
N ARG A 26 -1.89 17.20 9.66
CA ARG A 26 -1.04 17.61 8.54
C ARG A 26 0.44 17.30 8.78
N GLU A 27 0.96 17.56 9.97
CA GLU A 27 2.35 17.23 10.30
C GLU A 27 2.60 15.73 10.29
N ARG A 28 1.66 14.91 10.79
CA ARG A 28 1.76 13.45 10.70
C ARG A 28 1.81 12.96 9.26
N LEU A 29 0.95 13.50 8.39
CA LEU A 29 0.93 13.16 6.96
C LEU A 29 2.24 13.52 6.25
N VAL A 30 2.81 14.69 6.54
CA VAL A 30 4.09 15.10 5.95
C VAL A 30 5.21 14.14 6.40
N ARG A 31 5.25 13.79 7.71
CA ARG A 31 6.26 12.85 8.22
C ARG A 31 6.09 11.45 7.63
N ALA A 32 4.85 10.98 7.45
CA ALA A 32 4.56 9.70 6.82
C ALA A 32 5.03 9.69 5.36
N ALA A 33 4.69 10.72 4.58
CA ALA A 33 5.11 10.86 3.18
C ALA A 33 6.65 10.90 3.04
N ASP A 34 7.34 11.59 3.95
CA ASP A 34 8.81 11.62 3.98
C ASP A 34 9.40 10.26 4.37
N ALA A 35 8.76 9.52 5.25
CA ALA A 35 9.19 8.17 5.63
C ALA A 35 9.03 7.19 4.46
N ASP A 36 7.91 7.25 3.75
CA ASP A 36 7.65 6.44 2.55
C ASP A 36 8.67 6.74 1.44
N ARG A 37 8.94 8.03 1.19
CA ARG A 37 9.96 8.43 0.20
C ARG A 37 11.35 7.87 0.54
N ARG A 38 11.75 7.91 1.81
CA ARG A 38 13.04 7.33 2.26
C ARG A 38 13.05 5.80 2.21
N ALA A 39 11.90 5.15 2.39
CA ALA A 39 11.79 3.70 2.23
C ALA A 39 12.01 3.31 0.77
N ILE A 40 11.31 3.97 -0.16
CA ILE A 40 11.47 3.75 -1.61
C ILE A 40 12.91 4.02 -2.05
N GLU A 41 13.55 5.11 -1.58
CA GLU A 41 14.94 5.42 -1.90
C GLU A 41 15.88 4.30 -1.44
N ARG A 42 15.70 3.78 -0.21
CA ARG A 42 16.54 2.69 0.32
C ARG A 42 16.35 1.39 -0.46
N GLU A 43 15.14 1.05 -0.84
CA GLU A 43 14.84 -0.16 -1.61
C GLU A 43 15.39 -0.05 -3.04
N LEU A 44 15.23 1.10 -3.69
CA LEU A 44 15.83 1.34 -5.01
C LEU A 44 17.36 1.28 -4.95
N HIS A 45 17.97 1.88 -3.93
CA HIS A 45 19.42 1.95 -3.83
C HIS A 45 20.04 0.62 -3.35
N GLY A 46 19.39 -0.06 -2.41
CA GLY A 46 19.87 -1.33 -1.84
C GLY A 46 19.55 -2.56 -2.68
N GLY A 47 18.46 -2.54 -3.45
CA GLY A 47 18.01 -3.65 -4.28
C GLY A 47 18.41 -3.48 -5.75
N VAL A 48 17.57 -2.77 -6.49
CA VAL A 48 17.67 -2.64 -7.95
C VAL A 48 19.01 -2.06 -8.42
N HIS A 49 19.49 -1.00 -7.76
CA HIS A 49 20.75 -0.36 -8.15
C HIS A 49 21.95 -1.31 -7.99
N GLN A 50 22.06 -2.03 -6.88
CA GLN A 50 23.17 -2.96 -6.65
C GLN A 50 23.16 -4.13 -7.66
N ARG A 51 21.97 -4.63 -8.03
CA ARG A 51 21.85 -5.67 -9.07
C ARG A 51 22.28 -5.17 -10.44
N LEU A 52 21.91 -3.95 -10.81
CA LEU A 52 22.35 -3.35 -12.07
C LEU A 52 23.87 -3.18 -12.13
N VAL A 53 24.52 -2.85 -11.00
CA VAL A 53 25.98 -2.80 -10.90
C VAL A 53 26.59 -4.19 -11.04
N ALA A 54 26.02 -5.21 -10.40
CA ALA A 54 26.46 -6.60 -10.54
C ALA A 54 26.33 -7.09 -11.98
N LEU A 55 25.18 -6.85 -12.63
CA LEU A 55 24.94 -7.13 -14.03
C LEU A 55 25.96 -6.48 -14.97
N ALA A 56 26.30 -5.21 -14.73
CA ALA A 56 27.33 -4.52 -15.52
C ALA A 56 28.71 -5.19 -15.37
N THR A 57 29.01 -5.70 -14.15
CA THR A 57 30.26 -6.42 -13.89
C THR A 57 30.27 -7.80 -14.58
N SER A 58 29.18 -8.57 -14.46
CA SER A 58 29.03 -9.88 -15.12
C SER A 58 29.11 -9.77 -16.63
N LEU A 59 28.53 -8.71 -17.21
CA LEU A 59 28.65 -8.43 -18.64
C LEU A 59 30.09 -8.17 -19.09
N GLN A 60 30.86 -7.46 -18.28
CA GLN A 60 32.29 -7.24 -18.56
C GLN A 60 33.09 -8.55 -18.51
N LEU A 61 32.80 -9.42 -17.53
CA LEU A 61 33.43 -10.72 -17.41
C LEU A 61 33.06 -11.63 -18.60
N ALA A 62 31.80 -11.70 -18.99
CA ALA A 62 31.36 -12.45 -20.14
C ALA A 62 32.04 -11.98 -21.44
N ARG A 63 32.24 -10.66 -21.62
CA ARG A 63 33.01 -10.11 -22.76
C ARG A 63 34.47 -10.52 -22.74
N LEU A 64 35.12 -10.65 -21.60
CA LEU A 64 36.50 -11.11 -21.49
C LEU A 64 36.63 -12.62 -21.79
N ALA A 65 35.66 -13.41 -21.32
CA ALA A 65 35.61 -14.85 -21.53
C ALA A 65 35.20 -15.27 -22.97
N ALA A 66 34.54 -14.38 -23.72
CA ALA A 66 33.91 -14.67 -25.01
C ALA A 66 34.86 -15.27 -26.08
N GLY A 67 36.16 -15.04 -25.95
CA GLY A 67 37.18 -15.60 -26.89
C GLY A 67 37.89 -16.86 -26.40
N SER A 68 37.70 -17.27 -25.13
CA SER A 68 38.50 -18.33 -24.50
C SER A 68 37.67 -19.44 -23.85
N ASP A 69 36.49 -19.15 -23.32
CA ASP A 69 35.64 -20.12 -22.62
C ASP A 69 34.15 -19.90 -22.89
N PRO A 70 33.61 -20.56 -23.93
CA PRO A 70 32.17 -20.43 -24.23
C PRO A 70 31.25 -20.94 -23.12
N THR A 71 31.68 -21.94 -22.33
CA THR A 71 30.86 -22.49 -21.25
C THR A 71 30.74 -21.52 -20.09
N GLU A 72 31.81 -20.80 -19.77
CA GLU A 72 31.82 -19.75 -18.77
C GLU A 72 30.91 -18.57 -19.21
N VAL A 73 30.94 -18.22 -20.50
CA VAL A 73 30.04 -17.18 -21.04
C VAL A 73 28.58 -17.57 -20.90
N GLU A 74 28.21 -18.82 -21.23
CA GLU A 74 26.84 -19.30 -21.09
C GLU A 74 26.36 -19.26 -19.65
N ALA A 75 27.19 -19.70 -18.69
CA ALA A 75 26.86 -19.64 -17.27
C ALA A 75 26.65 -18.20 -16.77
N LEU A 76 27.49 -17.25 -17.19
CA LEU A 76 27.37 -15.84 -16.85
C LEU A 76 26.10 -15.22 -17.45
N LEU A 77 25.71 -15.57 -18.67
CA LEU A 77 24.49 -15.10 -19.31
C LEU A 77 23.25 -15.63 -18.60
N ASP A 78 23.22 -16.90 -18.17
CA ASP A 78 22.13 -17.48 -17.40
C ASP A 78 21.97 -16.82 -16.03
N GLU A 79 23.07 -16.46 -15.38
CA GLU A 79 23.05 -15.71 -14.12
C GLU A 79 22.50 -14.30 -14.33
N MET A 80 22.97 -13.60 -15.35
CA MET A 80 22.49 -12.26 -15.71
C MET A 80 20.98 -12.26 -16.04
N GLU A 81 20.49 -13.27 -16.73
CA GLU A 81 19.04 -13.38 -17.05
C GLU A 81 18.22 -13.53 -15.76
N ARG A 82 18.68 -14.32 -14.78
CA ARG A 82 18.02 -14.46 -13.48
C ARG A 82 18.02 -13.14 -12.71
N ASP A 83 19.15 -12.43 -12.68
CA ASP A 83 19.29 -11.14 -11.99
C ASP A 83 18.41 -10.06 -12.62
N VAL A 84 18.30 -10.03 -13.95
CA VAL A 84 17.38 -9.10 -14.66
C VAL A 84 15.92 -9.37 -14.29
N ARG A 85 15.49 -10.64 -14.31
CA ARG A 85 14.12 -10.99 -13.92
C ARG A 85 13.82 -10.56 -12.51
N GLN A 86 14.72 -10.84 -11.58
CA GLN A 86 14.54 -10.46 -10.19
C GLN A 86 14.51 -8.93 -10.00
N ALA A 87 15.36 -8.18 -10.72
CA ALA A 87 15.33 -6.72 -10.67
C ALA A 87 14.03 -6.14 -11.23
N LEU A 88 13.48 -6.77 -12.28
CA LEU A 88 12.18 -6.39 -12.84
C LEU A 88 11.03 -6.66 -11.85
N ASP A 89 11.04 -7.82 -11.18
CA ASP A 89 10.03 -8.18 -10.19
C ASP A 89 10.06 -7.23 -8.99
N GLU A 90 11.26 -6.93 -8.46
CA GLU A 90 11.43 -5.96 -7.38
C GLU A 90 10.97 -4.55 -7.77
N THR A 91 11.31 -4.12 -8.99
CA THR A 91 10.87 -2.80 -9.49
C THR A 91 9.35 -2.75 -9.67
N ALA A 92 8.73 -3.84 -10.12
CA ALA A 92 7.29 -3.94 -10.26
C ALA A 92 6.57 -3.87 -8.89
N LEU A 93 7.12 -4.53 -7.85
CA LEU A 93 6.60 -4.44 -6.48
C LEU A 93 6.69 -3.01 -5.93
N LEU A 94 7.82 -2.33 -6.13
CA LEU A 94 8.00 -0.93 -5.74
C LEU A 94 7.01 -0.01 -6.45
N ALA A 95 6.83 -0.18 -7.75
CA ALA A 95 5.89 0.61 -8.55
C ALA A 95 4.43 0.42 -8.08
N GLN A 96 4.05 -0.80 -7.68
CA GLN A 96 2.72 -1.07 -7.12
C GLN A 96 2.46 -0.30 -5.82
N GLY A 97 3.49 -0.11 -4.98
CA GLY A 97 3.37 0.68 -3.74
C GLY A 97 3.28 2.20 -3.96
N ILE A 98 3.69 2.71 -5.14
CA ILE A 98 3.68 4.15 -5.44
C ILE A 98 2.34 4.58 -6.05
N TYR A 99 1.97 4.03 -7.20
CA TYR A 99 0.67 4.22 -7.87
C TYR A 99 0.51 3.18 -8.98
N PRO A 100 -0.36 2.19 -8.82
CA PRO A 100 -0.50 1.15 -9.84
C PRO A 100 -1.25 1.67 -11.05
N SER A 101 -0.58 1.69 -12.21
CA SER A 101 -1.22 2.01 -13.51
C SER A 101 -2.39 1.06 -13.85
N ALA A 102 -2.41 -0.12 -13.24
CA ALA A 102 -3.52 -1.06 -13.34
C ALA A 102 -4.85 -0.51 -12.79
N LEU A 103 -4.80 0.47 -11.90
CA LEU A 103 -6.00 1.14 -11.38
C LEU A 103 -6.75 1.90 -12.50
N GLU A 104 -5.99 2.53 -13.41
CA GLU A 104 -6.56 3.27 -14.56
C GLU A 104 -7.11 2.33 -15.64
N LEU A 105 -6.48 1.17 -15.83
CA LEU A 105 -6.77 0.26 -16.95
C LEU A 105 -7.79 -0.83 -16.58
N GLY A 106 -7.77 -1.32 -15.35
CA GLY A 106 -8.52 -2.51 -14.93
C GLY A 106 -9.49 -2.28 -13.77
N GLY A 107 -9.47 -1.11 -13.17
CA GLY A 107 -10.27 -0.79 -12.00
C GLY A 107 -9.78 -1.46 -10.70
N LEU A 108 -10.41 -1.09 -9.60
CA LEU A 108 -10.02 -1.52 -8.24
C LEU A 108 -10.07 -3.05 -8.07
N ALA A 109 -11.12 -3.71 -8.57
CA ALA A 109 -11.27 -5.15 -8.43
C ALA A 109 -10.15 -5.97 -9.08
N ALA A 110 -9.71 -5.57 -10.27
CA ALA A 110 -8.61 -6.23 -10.97
C ALA A 110 -7.29 -6.06 -10.22
N LEU A 111 -7.06 -4.85 -9.71
CA LEU A 111 -5.88 -4.51 -8.93
C LEU A 111 -5.80 -5.32 -7.62
N LEU A 112 -6.90 -5.43 -6.88
CA LEU A 112 -6.96 -6.19 -5.63
C LEU A 112 -6.70 -7.69 -5.86
N ARG A 113 -7.26 -8.26 -6.94
CA ARG A 113 -7.00 -9.66 -7.33
C ARG A 113 -5.54 -9.89 -7.71
N ALA A 114 -4.96 -9.00 -8.50
CA ALA A 114 -3.55 -9.09 -8.89
C ALA A 114 -2.61 -9.05 -7.68
N ALA A 115 -2.89 -8.18 -6.70
CA ALA A 115 -2.11 -8.09 -5.46
C ALA A 115 -2.15 -9.39 -4.66
N ALA A 116 -3.31 -10.05 -4.55
CA ALA A 116 -3.45 -11.32 -3.85
C ALA A 116 -2.65 -12.45 -4.55
N VAL A 117 -2.70 -12.49 -5.88
CA VAL A 117 -1.92 -13.46 -6.67
C VAL A 117 -0.42 -13.24 -6.46
N ASN A 118 0.04 -11.99 -6.52
CA ASN A 118 1.46 -11.65 -6.31
C ASN A 118 1.96 -11.97 -4.90
N ALA A 119 1.09 -11.87 -3.90
CA ALA A 119 1.41 -12.22 -2.51
C ALA A 119 1.30 -13.73 -2.22
N ASP A 120 0.89 -14.54 -3.18
CA ASP A 120 0.61 -15.98 -3.01
C ASP A 120 -0.38 -16.26 -1.86
N VAL A 121 -1.39 -15.41 -1.73
CA VAL A 121 -2.42 -15.50 -0.69
C VAL A 121 -3.75 -15.92 -1.31
N PRO A 122 -4.36 -17.03 -0.87
CA PRO A 122 -5.72 -17.39 -1.27
C PRO A 122 -6.69 -16.29 -0.83
N ALA A 123 -7.29 -15.59 -1.78
CA ALA A 123 -8.14 -14.45 -1.48
C ALA A 123 -9.45 -14.46 -2.29
N THR A 124 -10.53 -14.01 -1.64
CA THR A 124 -11.79 -13.67 -2.28
C THR A 124 -11.90 -12.15 -2.36
N VAL A 125 -12.12 -11.63 -3.56
CA VAL A 125 -12.26 -10.19 -3.81
C VAL A 125 -13.67 -9.92 -4.33
N ASP A 126 -14.45 -9.23 -3.52
CA ASP A 126 -15.80 -8.77 -3.84
C ASP A 126 -15.80 -7.24 -3.87
N VAL A 127 -16.08 -6.68 -5.03
CA VAL A 127 -16.14 -5.23 -5.24
C VAL A 127 -17.44 -4.94 -5.97
N SER A 128 -18.27 -4.07 -5.41
CA SER A 128 -19.53 -3.65 -6.03
C SER A 128 -19.28 -3.06 -7.42
N ASP A 129 -19.94 -3.61 -8.43
CA ASP A 129 -19.81 -3.15 -9.81
C ASP A 129 -20.40 -1.74 -9.99
N GLY A 130 -19.64 -0.85 -10.60
CA GLY A 130 -20.20 0.33 -11.29
C GLY A 130 -19.65 1.69 -10.93
N SER A 131 -18.78 1.86 -9.94
CA SER A 131 -18.29 3.19 -9.57
C SER A 131 -16.82 3.40 -9.97
N SER A 132 -16.60 4.48 -10.68
CA SER A 132 -15.28 5.07 -10.84
C SER A 132 -14.99 5.86 -9.57
N HIS A 133 -14.29 5.24 -8.63
CA HIS A 133 -13.91 5.94 -7.40
C HIS A 133 -12.84 6.99 -7.66
N ALA A 134 -12.84 8.05 -6.85
CA ALA A 134 -11.75 9.02 -6.85
C ALA A 134 -10.39 8.28 -6.65
N PRO A 135 -9.34 8.65 -7.40
CA PRO A 135 -8.05 7.94 -7.36
C PRO A 135 -7.48 7.79 -5.94
N GLU A 136 -7.69 8.79 -5.09
CA GLU A 136 -7.23 8.82 -3.70
C GLU A 136 -7.94 7.77 -2.83
N ILE A 137 -9.24 7.57 -3.06
CA ILE A 137 -10.06 6.57 -2.36
C ILE A 137 -9.63 5.17 -2.78
N ALA A 138 -9.59 4.92 -4.10
CA ALA A 138 -9.18 3.62 -4.64
C ALA A 138 -7.76 3.23 -4.21
N MET A 139 -6.82 4.19 -4.21
CA MET A 139 -5.46 3.98 -3.72
C MET A 139 -5.43 3.67 -2.22
N THR A 140 -6.26 4.31 -1.43
CA THR A 140 -6.33 4.06 0.02
C THR A 140 -6.84 2.64 0.31
N VAL A 141 -7.89 2.18 -0.38
CA VAL A 141 -8.38 0.79 -0.31
C VAL A 141 -7.26 -0.20 -0.70
N TYR A 142 -6.55 0.08 -1.79
CA TYR A 142 -5.45 -0.75 -2.24
C TYR A 142 -4.30 -0.84 -1.23
N LEU A 143 -3.91 0.26 -0.60
CA LEU A 143 -2.88 0.27 0.44
C LEU A 143 -3.33 -0.50 1.70
N CYS A 144 -4.60 -0.39 2.10
CA CYS A 144 -5.14 -1.23 3.17
C CYS A 144 -5.04 -2.71 2.85
N TRP A 145 -5.33 -3.08 1.59
CA TRP A 145 -5.20 -4.44 1.11
C TRP A 145 -3.76 -4.94 1.12
N LEU A 146 -2.81 -4.17 0.57
CA LEU A 146 -1.38 -4.54 0.58
C LEU A 146 -0.83 -4.73 1.99
N ALA A 147 -1.14 -3.81 2.89
CA ALA A 147 -0.71 -3.91 4.29
C ALA A 147 -1.32 -5.13 4.99
N PHE A 148 -2.53 -5.52 4.62
CA PHE A 148 -3.16 -6.74 5.12
C PHE A 148 -2.49 -8.00 4.58
N LEU A 149 -2.23 -8.07 3.27
CA LEU A 149 -1.53 -9.18 2.62
C LEU A 149 -0.11 -9.38 3.16
N ALA A 150 0.62 -8.28 3.39
CA ALA A 150 1.99 -8.31 3.92
C ALA A 150 2.09 -8.95 5.32
N ARG A 151 1.00 -8.94 6.10
CA ARG A 151 0.91 -9.60 7.42
C ARG A 151 0.85 -11.12 7.34
N GLY A 152 0.60 -11.65 6.16
CA GLY A 152 0.44 -13.07 5.92
C GLY A 152 -0.93 -13.61 6.30
N SER A 153 -1.34 -14.66 5.61
CA SER A 153 -2.65 -15.28 5.80
C SER A 153 -2.66 -16.39 6.85
N ASN A 154 -1.49 -16.83 7.37
CA ASN A 154 -1.32 -18.01 8.19
C ASN A 154 -2.00 -19.27 7.58
N GLY A 155 -2.01 -19.35 6.24
CA GLY A 155 -2.66 -20.44 5.49
C GLY A 155 -4.19 -20.37 5.44
N ARG A 156 -4.80 -19.28 5.90
CA ARG A 156 -6.26 -19.06 5.83
C ARG A 156 -6.61 -18.18 4.63
N PRO A 157 -7.77 -18.39 4.01
CA PRO A 157 -8.23 -17.50 2.96
C PRO A 157 -8.52 -16.10 3.55
N VAL A 158 -8.17 -15.08 2.78
CA VAL A 158 -8.48 -13.70 3.11
C VAL A 158 -9.62 -13.21 2.24
N THR A 159 -10.55 -12.46 2.80
CA THR A 159 -11.65 -11.86 2.04
C THR A 159 -11.54 -10.36 2.11
N ILE A 160 -11.70 -9.69 0.96
CA ILE A 160 -11.92 -8.26 0.88
C ILE A 160 -13.26 -8.00 0.22
N ALA A 161 -14.11 -7.22 0.88
CA ALA A 161 -15.36 -6.70 0.35
C ALA A 161 -15.28 -5.18 0.28
N VAL A 162 -15.59 -4.62 -0.88
CA VAL A 162 -15.70 -3.19 -1.11
C VAL A 162 -17.11 -2.90 -1.61
N GLY A 163 -17.87 -2.20 -0.78
CA GLY A 163 -19.23 -1.78 -1.08
C GLY A 163 -19.31 -0.26 -1.26
N GLU A 164 -20.41 0.21 -1.80
CA GLU A 164 -20.71 1.63 -1.95
C GLU A 164 -22.16 1.86 -1.54
N ASP A 165 -22.37 2.89 -0.74
CA ASP A 165 -23.70 3.45 -0.48
C ASP A 165 -23.77 4.88 -1.02
N GLU A 166 -24.87 5.60 -0.78
CA GLU A 166 -25.09 6.95 -1.31
C GLU A 166 -24.08 8.00 -0.79
N GLU A 167 -23.40 7.75 0.33
CA GLU A 167 -22.54 8.72 1.02
C GLU A 167 -21.09 8.27 1.14
N ALA A 168 -20.82 6.94 1.15
CA ALA A 168 -19.50 6.41 1.45
C ALA A 168 -19.18 5.10 0.72
N LEU A 169 -17.90 4.91 0.45
CA LEU A 169 -17.34 3.61 0.12
C LEU A 169 -17.03 2.88 1.42
N THR A 170 -17.50 1.65 1.54
CA THR A 170 -17.23 0.76 2.66
C THR A 170 -16.18 -0.29 2.29
N LEU A 171 -15.28 -0.57 3.22
CA LEU A 171 -14.20 -1.55 3.09
C LEU A 171 -14.27 -2.53 4.24
N GLU A 172 -14.24 -3.81 3.95
CA GLU A 172 -14.09 -4.87 4.94
C GLU A 172 -13.04 -5.88 4.48
N ILE A 173 -12.02 -6.13 5.31
CA ILE A 173 -11.01 -7.15 5.06
C ILE A 173 -11.00 -8.10 6.27
N VAL A 174 -11.15 -9.41 6.00
CA VAL A 174 -11.19 -10.45 7.03
C VAL A 174 -10.17 -11.52 6.70
N GLY A 175 -9.38 -11.94 7.71
CA GLY A 175 -8.42 -13.01 7.52
C GLY A 175 -7.52 -13.28 8.71
N GLY A 176 -6.66 -14.28 8.55
CA GLY A 176 -5.67 -14.62 9.57
C GLY A 176 -4.42 -13.76 9.46
N ALA A 177 -4.41 -12.57 10.03
CA ALA A 177 -3.26 -11.70 10.09
C ALA A 177 -2.59 -11.72 11.47
N SER A 178 -1.28 -11.51 11.50
CA SER A 178 -0.52 -11.28 12.72
C SER A 178 -0.64 -9.82 13.15
N GLU A 179 -0.59 -9.54 14.45
CA GLU A 179 -0.62 -8.18 14.99
C GLU A 179 0.65 -7.42 14.59
N SER A 180 0.49 -6.30 13.87
CA SER A 180 1.54 -5.29 13.66
C SER A 180 0.89 -3.91 13.66
N ASP A 181 1.13 -3.12 14.69
CA ASP A 181 0.42 -1.86 14.94
C ASP A 181 0.89 -0.68 14.06
N ALA A 182 2.17 -0.61 13.72
CA ALA A 182 2.75 0.59 13.09
C ALA A 182 2.21 0.91 11.68
N ASP A 183 1.88 -0.12 10.88
CA ASP A 183 1.33 0.10 9.54
C ASP A 183 -0.15 0.44 9.60
N LEU A 184 -0.84 -0.05 10.63
CA LEU A 184 -2.25 0.25 10.85
C LEU A 184 -2.48 1.71 11.23
N GLU A 185 -1.65 2.29 12.09
CA GLU A 185 -1.74 3.71 12.47
C GLU A 185 -1.59 4.62 11.25
N ARG A 186 -0.65 4.32 10.34
CA ARG A 186 -0.48 5.08 9.09
C ARG A 186 -1.71 5.01 8.18
N LEU A 187 -2.32 3.83 8.09
CA LEU A 187 -3.54 3.65 7.30
C LEU A 187 -4.73 4.37 7.93
N GLN A 188 -4.85 4.34 9.25
CA GLN A 188 -5.87 5.10 9.99
C GLN A 188 -5.71 6.61 9.76
N ASP A 189 -4.48 7.14 9.87
CA ASP A 189 -4.18 8.55 9.57
C ASP A 189 -4.52 8.93 8.12
N ARG A 190 -4.24 8.05 7.16
CA ARG A 190 -4.58 8.27 5.75
C ARG A 190 -6.08 8.27 5.51
N VAL A 191 -6.81 7.31 6.06
CA VAL A 191 -8.27 7.24 5.96
C VAL A 191 -8.93 8.44 6.64
N ALA A 192 -8.43 8.84 7.82
CA ALA A 192 -8.91 10.02 8.53
C ALA A 192 -8.66 11.33 7.75
N ALA A 193 -7.55 11.43 7.01
CA ALA A 193 -7.25 12.57 6.16
C ALA A 193 -8.22 12.74 4.99
N LEU A 194 -8.87 11.65 4.56
CA LEU A 194 -9.94 11.65 3.57
C LEU A 194 -11.35 11.77 4.21
N GLY A 195 -11.42 12.10 5.49
CA GLY A 195 -12.69 12.22 6.23
C GLY A 195 -13.32 10.87 6.59
N GLY A 196 -12.60 9.76 6.37
CA GLY A 196 -13.08 8.41 6.64
C GLY A 196 -12.73 7.90 8.03
N ARG A 197 -13.08 6.64 8.28
CA ARG A 197 -12.77 5.91 9.53
C ARG A 197 -12.27 4.51 9.20
N LEU A 198 -11.25 4.04 9.94
CA LEU A 198 -10.72 2.69 9.85
C LEU A 198 -10.61 2.08 11.24
N THR A 199 -11.18 0.89 11.43
CA THR A 199 -11.17 0.16 12.70
C THR A 199 -10.67 -1.26 12.50
N THR A 200 -10.13 -1.84 13.57
CA THR A 200 -9.65 -3.22 13.57
C THR A 200 -10.30 -3.95 14.74
N GLU A 201 -10.81 -5.14 14.49
CA GLU A 201 -11.43 -5.99 15.50
C GLU A 201 -10.88 -7.42 15.38
N PRO A 202 -10.72 -8.15 16.50
CA PRO A 202 -10.37 -9.55 16.46
C PRO A 202 -11.53 -10.36 15.88
N GLU A 203 -11.23 -11.34 15.02
CA GLU A 203 -12.23 -12.25 14.45
C GLU A 203 -12.42 -13.49 15.33
N PRO A 204 -13.66 -13.95 15.56
CA PRO A 204 -13.92 -15.22 16.23
C PRO A 204 -13.24 -16.38 15.49
N GLY A 205 -12.34 -17.08 16.17
CA GLY A 205 -11.57 -18.19 15.55
C GLY A 205 -10.14 -17.82 15.17
N GLY A 206 -9.69 -16.61 15.50
CA GLY A 206 -8.35 -16.10 15.26
C GLY A 206 -8.21 -15.44 13.89
N GLY A 207 -7.61 -14.29 13.88
CA GLY A 207 -7.50 -13.38 12.76
C GLY A 207 -7.98 -12.00 13.13
N ILE A 208 -8.02 -11.11 12.17
CA ILE A 208 -8.54 -9.75 12.34
C ILE A 208 -9.52 -9.38 11.23
N ARG A 209 -10.43 -8.51 11.60
CA ARG A 209 -11.32 -7.79 10.71
C ARG A 209 -10.86 -6.33 10.66
N LEU A 210 -10.55 -5.84 9.48
CA LEU A 210 -10.32 -4.43 9.21
C LEU A 210 -11.56 -3.88 8.53
N ALA A 211 -12.23 -2.92 9.15
CA ALA A 211 -13.43 -2.28 8.60
C ALA A 211 -13.21 -0.79 8.45
N GLY A 212 -13.60 -0.23 7.32
CA GLY A 212 -13.43 1.17 7.02
C GLY A 212 -14.56 1.78 6.22
N SER A 213 -14.70 3.10 6.30
CA SER A 213 -15.58 3.90 5.45
C SER A 213 -14.85 5.15 4.96
N LEU A 214 -15.07 5.52 3.71
CA LEU A 214 -14.47 6.67 3.04
C LEU A 214 -15.58 7.46 2.35
N PRO A 215 -15.82 8.74 2.69
CA PRO A 215 -16.87 9.53 2.04
C PRO A 215 -16.55 9.70 0.55
N LEU A 216 -17.61 9.69 -0.28
CA LEU A 216 -17.49 9.80 -1.73
C LEU A 216 -17.41 11.25 -2.23
N GLY A 217 -17.59 12.26 -1.37
CA GLY A 217 -17.43 13.68 -1.66
C GLY A 217 -18.67 14.35 -2.22
#